data_b2a126d32386fdfbc70530d5d62af6e5
#
_entry.id   b2a126d32386fdfbc70530d5d62af6e5
#
_cell.length_a   1.000
_cell.length_b   1.000
_cell.length_c   1.000
_cell.angle_alpha   90.00
_cell.angle_beta   90.00
_cell.angle_gamma   90.00
#
_symmetry.space_group_name_H-M   'P 1'
#
loop_
_entity.id
_entity.type
_entity.pdbx_description
1 polymer ?
#
loop_
_entity_poly.entity_id
_entity_poly.type
_entity_poly.pdbx_seq_one_letter_code
_entity_poly.pdbx_strand_id
1 'polypeptide(L)'
;EIAQCLVGSEMCIRDREGEYWTAVELGIHEAIATYSDFNTSVKINYYDPYDYHSFVDASEAILTQQPDGVMVAPTAPQYTKGFTDQLQALDIPFIYIDSNIKDVPPLAFFGQNSRQSGYFAARMLMLLARDEKEIVIFRKIHEGIVGSNQQENREIGFRQYMKEHHPSCNILELDLHAERNDEDNEMLDEFFRAHPSVKNGITFNSKVYIVGEYLQSRGKKDFNLIGYDLLERNVTCLKEGSVSFLIAQQPELQGLNGIKALCDHLIFKKDVTCINYMPIDLLTVETIDYYHSK
;
A
#
# COMPACT_ATOMS: atom_id res chain seq x y z
N GLU A 1 -36.56 0.14 24.66
CA GLU A 1 -36.26 -0.88 23.63
C GLU A 1 -34.91 -0.55 23.07
N ILE A 2 -33.90 -1.36 23.44
CA ILE A 2 -32.58 -1.28 22.82
C ILE A 2 -32.73 -2.01 21.50
N ALA A 3 -32.77 -1.29 20.37
CA ALA A 3 -32.70 -1.86 19.05
C ALA A 3 -31.34 -2.58 18.95
N GLN A 4 -31.35 -3.90 18.85
CA GLN A 4 -30.19 -4.69 18.49
C GLN A 4 -29.84 -4.31 17.03
N CYS A 5 -28.90 -3.38 16.84
CA CYS A 5 -28.28 -3.14 15.55
C CYS A 5 -27.22 -4.23 15.34
N LEU A 6 -27.56 -5.25 14.60
CA LEU A 6 -26.60 -6.16 14.01
C LEU A 6 -25.87 -5.40 12.90
N VAL A 7 -24.66 -4.93 13.18
CA VAL A 7 -23.81 -4.33 12.15
C VAL A 7 -22.95 -5.45 11.57
N GLY A 8 -23.38 -6.02 10.46
CA GLY A 8 -22.57 -6.93 9.66
C GLY A 8 -21.73 -6.15 8.66
N SER A 9 -20.49 -5.80 9.00
CA SER A 9 -19.57 -5.20 8.05
C SER A 9 -18.83 -6.28 7.28
N GLU A 10 -18.77 -6.15 5.96
CA GLU A 10 -17.94 -7.02 5.11
C GLU A 10 -16.75 -6.25 4.55
N MET A 11 -15.62 -6.94 4.42
CA MET A 11 -14.40 -6.37 3.87
C MET A 11 -13.90 -7.19 2.68
N CYS A 12 -13.53 -6.47 1.63
CA CYS A 12 -12.84 -7.03 0.48
C CYS A 12 -11.34 -6.73 0.61
N ILE A 13 -10.52 -7.76 0.87
CA ILE A 13 -9.06 -7.65 0.98
C ILE A 13 -8.40 -8.28 -0.25
N ARG A 14 -7.30 -7.66 -0.65
CA ARG A 14 -6.60 -7.90 -1.91
C ARG A 14 -5.82 -9.21 -2.02
N ASP A 15 -5.21 -9.70 -0.95
CA ASP A 15 -4.26 -10.81 -1.02
C ASP A 15 -4.21 -11.57 0.30
N ARG A 16 -4.25 -12.89 0.23
CA ARG A 16 -4.27 -13.76 1.41
C ARG A 16 -2.90 -13.91 2.09
N GLU A 17 -1.81 -13.56 1.41
CA GLU A 17 -0.45 -13.92 1.84
C GLU A 17 0.47 -12.71 2.10
N GLY A 18 -0.05 -11.53 2.37
CA GLY A 18 0.77 -10.33 2.58
C GLY A 18 0.81 -9.87 4.03
N GLU A 19 2.01 -9.76 4.64
CA GLU A 19 2.20 -9.17 5.98
C GLU A 19 1.50 -7.81 6.13
N TYR A 20 1.46 -7.00 5.07
CA TYR A 20 0.75 -5.73 5.05
C TYR A 20 -0.76 -5.92 5.35
N TRP A 21 -1.41 -6.87 4.68
CA TRP A 21 -2.84 -7.13 4.86
C TRP A 21 -3.14 -7.80 6.20
N THR A 22 -2.24 -8.65 6.69
CA THR A 22 -2.32 -9.19 8.05
C THR A 22 -2.32 -8.07 9.10
N ALA A 23 -1.52 -7.04 8.92
CA ALA A 23 -1.52 -5.87 9.80
C ALA A 23 -2.84 -5.08 9.71
N VAL A 24 -3.43 -4.91 8.52
CA VAL A 24 -4.77 -4.32 8.37
C VAL A 24 -5.80 -5.15 9.13
N GLU A 25 -5.77 -6.48 9.03
CA GLU A 25 -6.67 -7.39 9.73
C GLU A 25 -6.55 -7.29 11.25
N LEU A 26 -5.33 -7.13 11.78
CA LEU A 26 -5.12 -6.89 13.22
C LEU A 26 -5.86 -5.63 13.68
N GLY A 27 -5.78 -4.54 12.94
CA GLY A 27 -6.50 -3.32 13.23
C GLY A 27 -8.02 -3.49 13.17
N ILE A 28 -8.53 -4.28 12.22
CA ILE A 28 -9.95 -4.62 12.14
C ILE A 28 -10.39 -5.40 13.38
N HIS A 29 -9.64 -6.41 13.79
CA HIS A 29 -9.97 -7.21 14.98
C HIS A 29 -9.94 -6.37 16.25
N GLU A 30 -9.01 -5.42 16.38
CA GLU A 30 -8.98 -4.46 17.48
C GLU A 30 -10.24 -3.58 17.50
N ALA A 31 -10.67 -3.09 16.34
CA ALA A 31 -11.92 -2.34 16.23
C ALA A 31 -13.13 -3.18 16.64
N ILE A 32 -13.27 -4.41 16.13
CA ILE A 32 -14.36 -5.32 16.49
C ILE A 32 -14.42 -5.55 18.00
N ALA A 33 -13.26 -5.77 18.64
CA ALA A 33 -13.19 -5.95 20.10
C ALA A 33 -13.70 -4.70 20.83
N THR A 34 -13.41 -3.50 20.32
CA THR A 34 -13.88 -2.23 20.89
C THR A 34 -15.40 -2.05 20.78
N TYR A 35 -16.01 -2.58 19.73
CA TYR A 35 -17.45 -2.46 19.46
C TYR A 35 -18.24 -3.75 19.76
N SER A 36 -17.67 -4.67 20.53
CA SER A 36 -18.27 -5.98 20.84
C SER A 36 -19.68 -5.89 21.47
N ASP A 37 -19.93 -4.88 22.28
CA ASP A 37 -21.23 -4.64 22.93
C ASP A 37 -22.35 -4.33 21.93
N PHE A 38 -22.02 -4.00 20.68
CA PHE A 38 -22.97 -3.69 19.62
C PHE A 38 -23.20 -4.85 18.65
N ASN A 39 -22.73 -6.06 18.98
CA ASN A 39 -22.78 -7.24 18.11
C ASN A 39 -22.14 -7.00 16.72
N THR A 40 -21.09 -6.22 16.68
CA THR A 40 -20.35 -5.93 15.44
C THR A 40 -19.59 -7.18 15.00
N SER A 41 -19.77 -7.58 13.76
CA SER A 41 -19.01 -8.65 13.14
C SER A 41 -18.46 -8.20 11.79
N VAL A 42 -17.31 -8.72 11.40
CA VAL A 42 -16.70 -8.46 10.09
C VAL A 42 -16.38 -9.79 9.44
N LYS A 43 -16.78 -9.92 8.17
CA LYS A 43 -16.36 -11.00 7.31
C LYS A 43 -15.35 -10.48 6.30
N ILE A 44 -14.24 -11.20 6.16
CA ILE A 44 -13.17 -10.84 5.26
C ILE A 44 -13.27 -11.71 4.02
N ASN A 45 -13.34 -11.09 2.86
CA ASN A 45 -13.35 -11.75 1.56
C ASN A 45 -12.04 -11.41 0.83
N TYR A 46 -11.31 -12.44 0.42
CA TYR A 46 -10.03 -12.30 -0.29
C TYR A 46 -10.26 -12.45 -1.78
N TYR A 47 -9.48 -11.73 -2.57
CA TYR A 47 -9.46 -11.90 -4.01
C TYR A 47 -8.02 -11.75 -4.56
N ASP A 48 -7.76 -12.36 -5.71
CA ASP A 48 -6.52 -12.19 -6.44
C ASP A 48 -6.55 -10.85 -7.20
N PRO A 49 -5.61 -9.93 -6.91
CA PRO A 49 -5.57 -8.60 -7.56
C PRO A 49 -5.31 -8.66 -9.07
N TYR A 50 -4.82 -9.78 -9.57
CA TYR A 50 -4.52 -9.98 -10.98
C TYR A 50 -5.60 -10.80 -11.70
N ASP A 51 -6.59 -11.33 -10.98
CA ASP A 51 -7.71 -12.08 -11.54
C ASP A 51 -9.03 -11.32 -11.40
N TYR A 52 -9.56 -10.85 -12.54
CA TYR A 52 -10.86 -10.19 -12.61
C TYR A 52 -12.00 -11.05 -12.07
N HIS A 53 -12.00 -12.34 -12.38
CA HIS A 53 -13.07 -13.24 -11.94
C HIS A 53 -13.05 -13.42 -10.42
N SER A 54 -11.87 -13.53 -9.82
CA SER A 54 -11.71 -13.59 -8.37
C SER A 54 -12.30 -12.35 -7.68
N PHE A 55 -12.07 -11.16 -8.25
CA PHE A 55 -12.69 -9.93 -7.73
C PHE A 55 -14.20 -9.91 -7.87
N VAL A 56 -14.73 -10.35 -9.02
CA VAL A 56 -16.18 -10.41 -9.26
C VAL A 56 -16.83 -11.38 -8.29
N ASP A 57 -16.30 -12.59 -8.14
CA ASP A 57 -16.84 -13.62 -7.24
C ASP A 57 -16.89 -13.11 -5.79
N ALA A 58 -15.82 -12.46 -5.32
CA ALA A 58 -15.78 -11.85 -3.99
C ALA A 58 -16.83 -10.73 -3.84
N SER A 59 -16.99 -9.89 -4.87
CA SER A 59 -17.96 -8.79 -4.88
C SER A 59 -19.40 -9.30 -4.86
N GLU A 60 -19.73 -10.32 -5.65
CA GLU A 60 -21.03 -10.94 -5.68
C GLU A 60 -21.37 -11.64 -4.35
N ALA A 61 -20.39 -12.30 -3.73
CA ALA A 61 -20.55 -12.90 -2.42
C ALA A 61 -20.92 -11.87 -1.36
N ILE A 62 -20.30 -10.68 -1.38
CA ILE A 62 -20.60 -9.56 -0.49
C ILE A 62 -22.01 -9.03 -0.76
N LEU A 63 -22.35 -8.72 -2.00
CA LEU A 63 -23.65 -8.18 -2.36
C LEU A 63 -24.81 -9.13 -1.99
N THR A 64 -24.59 -10.44 -2.12
CA THR A 64 -25.58 -11.46 -1.74
C THR A 64 -25.91 -11.46 -0.26
N GLN A 65 -24.94 -11.09 0.59
CA GLN A 65 -25.10 -11.06 2.05
C GLN A 65 -25.77 -9.77 2.54
N GLN A 66 -25.85 -8.74 1.71
CA GLN A 66 -26.44 -7.44 2.06
C GLN A 66 -25.89 -6.87 3.38
N PRO A 67 -24.57 -6.64 3.50
CA PRO A 67 -23.98 -6.13 4.72
C PRO A 67 -24.46 -4.70 5.01
N ASP A 68 -24.38 -4.27 6.27
CA ASP A 68 -24.71 -2.89 6.67
C ASP A 68 -23.67 -1.88 6.16
N GLY A 69 -22.44 -2.32 5.88
CA GLY A 69 -21.37 -1.48 5.35
C GLY A 69 -20.20 -2.30 4.82
N VAL A 70 -19.40 -1.73 3.92
CA VAL A 70 -18.31 -2.43 3.24
C VAL A 70 -17.01 -1.63 3.34
N MET A 71 -15.90 -2.29 3.65
CA MET A 71 -14.56 -1.75 3.52
C MET A 71 -13.86 -2.38 2.32
N VAL A 72 -13.38 -1.55 1.41
CA VAL A 72 -12.81 -1.97 0.12
C VAL A 72 -11.36 -1.51 0.03
N ALA A 73 -10.46 -2.43 -0.35
CA ALA A 73 -9.11 -2.11 -0.77
C ALA A 73 -9.06 -2.11 -2.32
N PRO A 74 -9.26 -0.97 -2.98
CA PRO A 74 -9.37 -0.94 -4.43
C PRO A 74 -8.02 -1.22 -5.10
N THR A 75 -8.02 -2.06 -6.12
CA THR A 75 -6.84 -2.38 -6.93
C THR A 75 -6.90 -1.74 -8.29
N ALA A 76 -7.75 -2.27 -9.15
CA ALA A 76 -7.99 -1.76 -10.49
C ALA A 76 -9.24 -0.86 -10.47
N PRO A 77 -9.12 0.44 -10.79
CA PRO A 77 -10.24 1.38 -10.74
C PRO A 77 -11.49 0.91 -11.50
N GLN A 78 -11.28 0.30 -12.68
CA GLN A 78 -12.37 -0.17 -13.52
C GLN A 78 -13.21 -1.29 -12.89
N TYR A 79 -12.59 -2.20 -12.13
CA TYR A 79 -13.29 -3.29 -11.47
C TYR A 79 -14.01 -2.81 -10.21
N THR A 80 -13.29 -2.06 -9.39
CA THR A 80 -13.82 -1.53 -8.15
C THR A 80 -15.00 -0.58 -8.38
N LYS A 81 -14.96 0.24 -9.46
CA LYS A 81 -16.06 1.16 -9.78
C LYS A 81 -17.38 0.42 -9.97
N GLY A 82 -17.40 -0.67 -10.75
CA GLY A 82 -18.62 -1.44 -10.98
C GLY A 82 -19.23 -2.00 -9.70
N PHE A 83 -18.40 -2.45 -8.76
CA PHE A 83 -18.83 -2.93 -7.46
C PHE A 83 -19.37 -1.80 -6.57
N THR A 84 -18.67 -0.69 -6.48
CA THR A 84 -19.10 0.44 -5.63
C THR A 84 -20.31 1.18 -6.17
N ASP A 85 -20.53 1.21 -7.49
CA ASP A 85 -21.76 1.71 -8.09
C ASP A 85 -22.97 0.84 -7.63
N GLN A 86 -22.78 -0.48 -7.48
CA GLN A 86 -23.83 -1.38 -6.95
C GLN A 86 -24.08 -1.15 -5.46
N LEU A 87 -23.03 -0.96 -4.65
CA LEU A 87 -23.18 -0.60 -3.24
C LEU A 87 -23.96 0.70 -3.07
N GLN A 88 -23.67 1.72 -3.88
CA GLN A 88 -24.44 2.98 -3.88
C GLN A 88 -25.91 2.77 -4.27
N ALA A 89 -26.17 1.96 -5.28
CA ALA A 89 -27.54 1.66 -5.70
C ALA A 89 -28.37 0.91 -4.64
N LEU A 90 -27.70 0.23 -3.71
CA LEU A 90 -28.30 -0.48 -2.59
C LEU A 90 -28.27 0.35 -1.27
N ASP A 91 -27.83 1.60 -1.31
CA ASP A 91 -27.64 2.45 -0.13
C ASP A 91 -26.70 1.84 0.93
N ILE A 92 -25.76 0.98 0.51
CA ILE A 92 -24.76 0.38 1.40
C ILE A 92 -23.55 1.32 1.49
N PRO A 93 -23.26 1.92 2.67
CA PRO A 93 -22.10 2.77 2.84
C PRO A 93 -20.80 1.95 2.70
N PHE A 94 -19.81 2.53 2.01
CA PHE A 94 -18.52 1.89 1.87
C PHE A 94 -17.37 2.88 2.12
N ILE A 95 -16.26 2.32 2.54
CA ILE A 95 -15.01 3.06 2.73
C ILE A 95 -13.91 2.44 1.88
N TYR A 96 -12.93 3.26 1.53
CA TYR A 96 -11.69 2.80 0.93
C TYR A 96 -10.55 2.79 1.94
N ILE A 97 -9.70 1.77 1.85
CA ILE A 97 -8.41 1.71 2.54
C ILE A 97 -7.28 1.56 1.53
N ASP A 98 -6.08 1.99 1.92
CA ASP A 98 -4.86 1.89 1.12
C ASP A 98 -4.88 2.75 -0.14
N SER A 99 -5.79 2.53 -1.05
CA SER A 99 -5.97 3.26 -2.31
C SER A 99 -7.34 3.95 -2.40
N ASN A 100 -7.41 5.04 -3.16
CA ASN A 100 -8.63 5.79 -3.41
C ASN A 100 -8.95 5.87 -4.91
N ILE A 101 -10.22 5.83 -5.26
CA ILE A 101 -10.72 6.01 -6.63
C ILE A 101 -11.44 7.36 -6.70
N LYS A 102 -11.02 8.22 -7.63
CA LYS A 102 -11.49 9.61 -7.70
C LYS A 102 -12.96 9.76 -8.10
N ASP A 103 -13.46 8.86 -8.93
CA ASP A 103 -14.76 9.02 -9.60
C ASP A 103 -15.95 8.49 -8.79
N VAL A 104 -15.69 7.79 -7.67
CA VAL A 104 -16.74 7.25 -6.80
C VAL A 104 -16.39 7.60 -5.36
N PRO A 105 -17.03 8.64 -4.79
CA PRO A 105 -16.73 9.07 -3.43
C PRO A 105 -17.22 8.03 -2.41
N PRO A 106 -16.32 7.54 -1.52
CA PRO A 106 -16.69 6.68 -0.42
C PRO A 106 -17.28 7.50 0.74
N LEU A 107 -17.86 6.81 1.73
CA LEU A 107 -18.16 7.42 3.03
C LEU A 107 -16.88 7.97 3.68
N ALA A 108 -15.78 7.19 3.64
CA ALA A 108 -14.47 7.62 4.09
C ALA A 108 -13.35 6.89 3.31
N PHE A 109 -12.18 7.51 3.29
CA PHE A 109 -10.93 6.93 2.81
C PHE A 109 -9.88 7.03 3.90
N PHE A 110 -9.16 5.94 4.13
CA PHE A 110 -7.97 5.87 5.00
C PHE A 110 -6.79 5.30 4.21
N GLY A 111 -5.75 6.09 4.05
CA GLY A 111 -4.55 5.70 3.30
C GLY A 111 -3.62 6.89 3.13
N GLN A 112 -2.42 6.66 2.62
CA GLN A 112 -1.51 7.77 2.33
C GLN A 112 -1.94 8.56 1.10
N ASN A 113 -1.57 9.83 1.06
CA ASN A 113 -1.51 10.57 -0.20
C ASN A 113 -0.32 10.04 -1.01
N SER A 114 -0.58 9.04 -1.87
CA SER A 114 0.47 8.31 -2.60
C SER A 114 1.33 9.23 -3.46
N ARG A 115 0.73 10.25 -4.10
CA ARG A 115 1.48 11.22 -4.91
C ARG A 115 2.42 12.06 -4.05
N GLN A 116 1.93 12.55 -2.91
CA GLN A 116 2.76 13.31 -1.96
C GLN A 116 3.85 12.43 -1.34
N SER A 117 3.54 11.16 -1.06
CA SER A 117 4.51 10.19 -0.55
C SER A 117 5.65 9.94 -1.54
N GLY A 118 5.34 9.78 -2.82
CA GLY A 118 6.36 9.66 -3.87
C GLY A 118 7.21 10.93 -4.04
N TYR A 119 6.58 12.10 -3.99
CA TYR A 119 7.28 13.39 -4.02
C TYR A 119 8.26 13.52 -2.84
N PHE A 120 7.79 13.16 -1.62
CA PHE A 120 8.62 13.11 -0.43
C PHE A 120 9.77 12.11 -0.55
N ALA A 121 9.50 10.90 -1.05
CA ALA A 121 10.52 9.87 -1.25
C ALA A 121 11.64 10.33 -2.21
N ALA A 122 11.29 11.04 -3.29
CA ALA A 122 12.27 11.64 -4.19
C ALA A 122 13.19 12.63 -3.47
N ARG A 123 12.61 13.51 -2.64
CA ARG A 123 13.38 14.45 -1.85
C ARG A 123 14.34 13.73 -0.90
N MET A 124 13.89 12.67 -0.24
CA MET A 124 14.74 11.90 0.69
C MET A 124 15.85 11.16 -0.05
N LEU A 125 15.56 10.56 -1.21
CA LEU A 125 16.58 9.92 -2.03
C LEU A 125 17.65 10.91 -2.49
N MET A 126 17.25 12.10 -2.94
CA MET A 126 18.19 13.13 -3.41
C MET A 126 19.02 13.75 -2.29
N LEU A 127 18.58 13.73 -1.04
CA LEU A 127 19.42 14.09 0.12
C LEU A 127 20.56 13.07 0.33
N LEU A 128 20.35 11.79 0.04
CA LEU A 128 21.39 10.76 0.06
C LEU A 128 22.27 10.81 -1.19
N ALA A 129 21.65 10.97 -2.36
CA ALA A 129 22.29 10.90 -3.67
C ALA A 129 23.18 12.12 -3.97
N ARG A 130 22.94 13.24 -3.29
CA ARG A 130 23.70 14.52 -3.51
C ARG A 130 23.69 14.93 -4.98
N ASP A 131 24.86 14.92 -5.61
CA ASP A 131 25.09 15.39 -6.99
C ASP A 131 25.05 14.24 -8.04
N GLU A 132 24.53 13.08 -7.69
CA GLU A 132 24.43 11.96 -8.59
C GLU A 132 23.50 12.27 -9.78
N LYS A 133 23.93 11.80 -10.96
CA LYS A 133 23.23 12.10 -12.22
C LYS A 133 22.27 11.02 -12.66
N GLU A 134 22.31 9.88 -12.01
CA GLU A 134 21.50 8.71 -12.35
C GLU A 134 20.88 8.08 -11.12
N ILE A 135 19.62 7.73 -11.23
CA ILE A 135 18.86 6.95 -10.24
C ILE A 135 18.08 5.87 -10.95
N VAL A 136 17.70 4.80 -10.24
CA VAL A 136 16.88 3.73 -10.80
C VAL A 136 15.57 3.58 -10.02
N ILE A 137 14.48 3.43 -10.76
CA ILE A 137 13.18 2.99 -10.24
C ILE A 137 13.06 1.50 -10.52
N PHE A 138 12.98 0.70 -9.46
CA PHE A 138 12.66 -0.72 -9.56
C PHE A 138 11.14 -0.87 -9.46
N ARG A 139 10.49 -1.27 -10.55
CA ARG A 139 9.04 -1.44 -10.61
C ARG A 139 8.67 -2.92 -10.45
N LYS A 140 7.64 -3.19 -9.69
CA LYS A 140 7.01 -4.51 -9.72
C LYS A 140 5.97 -4.51 -10.83
N ILE A 141 6.14 -5.42 -11.77
CA ILE A 141 5.16 -5.68 -12.82
C ILE A 141 4.68 -7.13 -12.78
N HIS A 142 3.45 -7.35 -13.19
CA HIS A 142 2.88 -8.67 -13.42
C HIS A 142 2.25 -8.67 -14.81
N GLU A 143 2.72 -9.55 -15.71
CA GLU A 143 2.27 -9.64 -17.11
C GLU A 143 2.21 -8.28 -17.83
N GLY A 144 3.21 -7.42 -17.59
CA GLY A 144 3.31 -6.08 -18.20
C GLY A 144 2.43 -5.01 -17.54
N ILE A 145 1.73 -5.33 -16.45
CA ILE A 145 0.87 -4.40 -15.72
C ILE A 145 1.55 -3.98 -14.41
N VAL A 146 1.59 -2.68 -14.14
CA VAL A 146 2.02 -2.15 -12.84
C VAL A 146 1.03 -2.56 -11.76
N GLY A 147 1.53 -3.13 -10.67
CA GLY A 147 0.74 -3.90 -9.72
C GLY A 147 -0.27 -3.12 -8.86
N SER A 148 -0.27 -1.77 -8.84
CA SER A 148 -1.27 -1.01 -8.09
C SER A 148 -1.30 0.48 -8.47
N ASN A 149 -2.48 1.08 -8.34
CA ASN A 149 -2.68 2.53 -8.46
C ASN A 149 -1.79 3.34 -7.49
N GLN A 150 -1.47 2.79 -6.32
CA GLN A 150 -0.54 3.43 -5.38
C GLN A 150 0.87 3.55 -5.95
N GLN A 151 1.41 2.45 -6.51
CA GLN A 151 2.74 2.45 -7.11
C GLN A 151 2.84 3.51 -8.21
N GLU A 152 1.83 3.57 -9.10
CA GLU A 152 1.77 4.57 -10.17
C GLU A 152 1.72 6.00 -9.62
N ASN A 153 0.86 6.26 -8.64
CA ASN A 153 0.74 7.61 -8.06
C ASN A 153 2.00 8.04 -7.31
N ARG A 154 2.70 7.12 -6.64
CA ARG A 154 4.00 7.38 -6.01
C ARG A 154 5.05 7.73 -7.07
N GLU A 155 5.11 6.98 -8.15
CA GLU A 155 6.03 7.26 -9.26
C GLU A 155 5.73 8.61 -9.91
N ILE A 156 4.47 8.97 -10.12
CA ILE A 156 4.07 10.30 -10.63
C ILE A 156 4.59 11.41 -9.70
N GLY A 157 4.39 11.26 -8.39
CA GLY A 157 4.88 12.23 -7.41
C GLY A 157 6.41 12.33 -7.38
N PHE A 158 7.09 11.20 -7.43
CA PHE A 158 8.55 11.12 -7.50
C PHE A 158 9.09 11.85 -8.74
N ARG A 159 8.58 11.53 -9.92
CA ARG A 159 9.00 12.17 -11.18
C ARG A 159 8.68 13.65 -11.21
N GLN A 160 7.60 14.07 -10.56
CA GLN A 160 7.27 15.49 -10.42
C GLN A 160 8.37 16.21 -9.64
N TYR A 161 8.80 15.71 -8.47
CA TYR A 161 9.89 16.28 -7.68
C TYR A 161 11.19 16.35 -8.50
N MET A 162 11.54 15.26 -9.17
CA MET A 162 12.75 15.20 -9.99
C MET A 162 12.75 16.23 -11.11
N LYS A 163 11.61 16.39 -11.81
CA LYS A 163 11.46 17.40 -12.87
C LYS A 163 11.60 18.83 -12.33
N GLU A 164 11.08 19.11 -11.15
CA GLU A 164 11.07 20.44 -10.53
C GLU A 164 12.44 20.83 -9.96
N HIS A 165 13.17 19.88 -9.37
CA HIS A 165 14.40 20.16 -8.60
C HIS A 165 15.68 19.59 -9.19
N HIS A 166 15.58 18.50 -9.94
CA HIS A 166 16.73 17.78 -10.51
C HIS A 166 16.52 17.42 -12.00
N PRO A 167 16.20 18.39 -12.88
CA PRO A 167 15.79 18.11 -14.26
C PRO A 167 16.90 17.47 -15.12
N SER A 168 18.16 17.53 -14.68
CA SER A 168 19.30 16.90 -15.38
C SER A 168 19.59 15.48 -14.88
N CYS A 169 18.91 15.00 -13.86
CA CYS A 169 19.09 13.64 -13.35
C CYS A 169 18.38 12.64 -14.27
N ASN A 170 19.11 11.64 -14.73
CA ASN A 170 18.58 10.56 -15.55
C ASN A 170 17.87 9.54 -14.67
N ILE A 171 16.63 9.20 -15.00
CA ILE A 171 15.84 8.19 -14.29
C ILE A 171 15.81 6.93 -15.15
N LEU A 172 16.53 5.92 -14.69
CA LEU A 172 16.50 4.57 -15.24
C LEU A 172 15.33 3.78 -14.65
N GLU A 173 14.89 2.79 -15.37
CA GLU A 173 13.78 1.92 -14.95
C GLU A 173 14.20 0.47 -15.11
N LEU A 174 13.85 -0.36 -14.11
CA LEU A 174 14.00 -1.80 -14.17
C LEU A 174 12.71 -2.45 -13.66
N ASP A 175 12.10 -3.22 -14.55
CA ASP A 175 10.90 -3.97 -14.24
C ASP A 175 11.27 -5.34 -13.65
N LEU A 176 10.76 -5.64 -12.45
CA LEU A 176 11.00 -6.90 -11.73
C LEU A 176 9.67 -7.66 -11.59
N HIS A 177 9.73 -8.98 -11.69
CA HIS A 177 8.53 -9.82 -11.63
C HIS A 177 8.14 -10.22 -10.20
N ALA A 178 9.04 -10.05 -9.22
CA ALA A 178 8.80 -10.20 -7.77
C ALA A 178 8.38 -11.61 -7.26
N GLU A 179 8.24 -12.57 -8.13
CA GLU A 179 7.84 -13.95 -7.81
C GLU A 179 8.83 -14.99 -8.35
N ARG A 180 9.81 -14.54 -9.17
CA ARG A 180 10.82 -15.37 -9.81
C ARG A 180 12.22 -14.90 -9.43
N ASN A 181 12.61 -15.21 -8.20
CA ASN A 181 13.87 -14.75 -7.60
C ASN A 181 15.12 -14.94 -8.49
N ASP A 182 15.20 -16.03 -9.24
CA ASP A 182 16.35 -16.28 -10.12
C ASP A 182 16.34 -15.35 -11.34
N GLU A 183 15.17 -15.18 -11.99
CA GLU A 183 15.04 -14.27 -13.15
C GLU A 183 15.29 -12.82 -12.72
N ASP A 184 14.72 -12.37 -11.59
CA ASP A 184 14.93 -11.02 -11.06
C ASP A 184 16.43 -10.78 -10.73
N ASN A 185 17.14 -11.79 -10.21
CA ASN A 185 18.57 -11.69 -9.95
C ASN A 185 19.39 -11.59 -11.24
N GLU A 186 19.06 -12.35 -12.29
CA GLU A 186 19.70 -12.24 -13.59
C GLU A 186 19.48 -10.86 -14.21
N MET A 187 18.27 -10.33 -14.16
CA MET A 187 17.93 -8.99 -14.63
C MET A 187 18.70 -7.90 -13.87
N LEU A 188 18.82 -8.03 -12.55
CA LEU A 188 19.61 -7.12 -11.72
C LEU A 188 21.11 -7.21 -12.04
N ASP A 189 21.66 -8.42 -12.25
CA ASP A 189 23.07 -8.61 -12.66
C ASP A 189 23.36 -7.96 -14.02
N GLU A 190 22.44 -8.09 -14.98
CA GLU A 190 22.55 -7.47 -16.30
C GLU A 190 22.46 -5.94 -16.21
N PHE A 191 21.48 -5.44 -15.47
CA PHE A 191 21.27 -4.01 -15.25
C PHE A 191 22.52 -3.35 -14.63
N PHE A 192 23.07 -3.89 -13.55
CA PHE A 192 24.23 -3.32 -12.88
C PHE A 192 25.54 -3.50 -13.67
N ARG A 193 25.59 -4.45 -14.59
CA ARG A 193 26.70 -4.57 -15.55
C ARG A 193 26.64 -3.46 -16.60
N ALA A 194 25.43 -3.12 -17.08
CA ALA A 194 25.21 -2.05 -18.04
C ALA A 194 25.33 -0.65 -17.40
N HIS A 195 24.98 -0.51 -16.11
CA HIS A 195 24.95 0.75 -15.40
C HIS A 195 25.78 0.71 -14.09
N PRO A 196 27.12 0.54 -14.18
CA PRO A 196 27.99 0.35 -13.00
C PRO A 196 28.09 1.60 -12.10
N SER A 197 27.74 2.79 -12.62
CA SER A 197 27.77 4.07 -11.91
C SER A 197 26.53 4.32 -11.04
N VAL A 198 25.44 3.60 -11.27
CA VAL A 198 24.19 3.80 -10.53
C VAL A 198 24.33 3.35 -9.08
N LYS A 199 24.06 4.26 -8.16
CA LYS A 199 24.18 4.03 -6.70
C LYS A 199 22.94 4.40 -5.92
N ASN A 200 21.86 4.79 -6.58
CA ASN A 200 20.65 5.28 -5.94
C ASN A 200 19.42 4.70 -6.59
N GLY A 201 18.52 4.17 -5.81
CA GLY A 201 17.30 3.56 -6.33
C GLY A 201 16.13 3.61 -5.35
N ILE A 202 14.96 3.31 -5.88
CA ILE A 202 13.72 3.30 -5.14
C ILE A 202 12.79 2.21 -5.66
N THR A 203 12.00 1.61 -4.74
CA THR A 203 10.83 0.82 -5.08
C THR A 203 9.58 1.51 -4.56
N PHE A 204 8.45 1.45 -5.27
CA PHE A 204 7.19 2.05 -4.84
C PHE A 204 6.19 1.04 -4.27
N ASN A 205 6.59 -0.21 -4.17
CA ASN A 205 5.82 -1.32 -3.62
C ASN A 205 6.44 -1.83 -2.31
N SER A 206 5.77 -2.77 -1.65
CA SER A 206 6.18 -3.35 -0.37
C SER A 206 7.34 -4.36 -0.45
N LYS A 207 7.89 -4.65 -1.64
CA LYS A 207 8.89 -5.72 -1.82
C LYS A 207 10.31 -5.20 -2.07
N VAL A 208 10.72 -4.14 -1.37
CA VAL A 208 12.09 -3.58 -1.50
C VAL A 208 13.17 -4.59 -1.12
N TYR A 209 12.83 -5.58 -0.30
CA TYR A 209 13.74 -6.66 0.08
C TYR A 209 14.32 -7.43 -1.12
N ILE A 210 13.61 -7.53 -2.24
CA ILE A 210 14.12 -8.21 -3.44
C ILE A 210 15.42 -7.56 -3.90
N VAL A 211 15.42 -6.24 -4.02
CA VAL A 211 16.61 -5.47 -4.38
C VAL A 211 17.60 -5.43 -3.22
N GLY A 212 17.13 -5.26 -1.97
CA GLY A 212 17.97 -5.21 -0.77
C GLY A 212 18.81 -6.48 -0.58
N GLU A 213 18.19 -7.65 -0.64
CA GLU A 213 18.87 -8.94 -0.53
C GLU A 213 19.83 -9.20 -1.70
N TYR A 214 19.44 -8.81 -2.92
CA TYR A 214 20.36 -8.85 -4.06
C TYR A 214 21.61 -8.00 -3.81
N LEU A 215 21.48 -6.76 -3.38
CA LEU A 215 22.60 -5.87 -3.09
C LEU A 215 23.53 -6.48 -2.02
N GLN A 216 22.98 -7.10 -0.99
CA GLN A 216 23.74 -7.82 0.04
C GLN A 216 24.51 -9.00 -0.56
N SER A 217 23.83 -9.84 -1.33
CA SER A 217 24.44 -11.03 -1.94
C SER A 217 25.60 -10.70 -2.88
N ARG A 218 25.57 -9.51 -3.49
CA ARG A 218 26.62 -9.01 -4.38
C ARG A 218 27.64 -8.07 -3.70
N GLY A 219 27.49 -7.87 -2.36
CA GLY A 219 28.40 -7.00 -1.59
C GLY A 219 28.36 -5.52 -2.01
N LYS A 220 27.26 -5.04 -2.59
CA LYS A 220 27.05 -3.65 -3.02
C LYS A 220 26.67 -2.77 -1.84
N LYS A 221 27.65 -2.30 -1.07
CA LYS A 221 27.43 -1.52 0.16
C LYS A 221 27.20 -0.01 -0.08
N ASP A 222 27.63 0.51 -1.23
CA ASP A 222 27.55 1.94 -1.57
C ASP A 222 26.30 2.25 -2.41
N PHE A 223 25.17 1.64 -2.08
CA PHE A 223 23.91 1.86 -2.78
C PHE A 223 22.85 2.40 -1.83
N ASN A 224 22.26 3.55 -2.16
CA ASN A 224 21.14 4.12 -1.42
C ASN A 224 19.83 3.59 -1.98
N LEU A 225 19.09 2.84 -1.18
CA LEU A 225 17.82 2.25 -1.57
C LEU A 225 16.72 2.71 -0.62
N ILE A 226 15.62 3.23 -1.19
CA ILE A 226 14.41 3.57 -0.44
C ILE A 226 13.28 2.61 -0.85
N GLY A 227 12.52 2.15 0.15
CA GLY A 227 11.36 1.31 -0.07
C GLY A 227 10.18 1.68 0.80
N TYR A 228 9.12 0.90 0.67
CA TYR A 228 7.89 1.05 1.42
C TYR A 228 7.61 -0.18 2.26
N ASP A 229 6.87 0.04 3.34
CA ASP A 229 6.34 -0.95 4.26
C ASP A 229 7.38 -1.67 5.16
N LEU A 230 6.88 -2.08 6.32
CA LEU A 230 7.69 -2.66 7.38
C LEU A 230 7.57 -4.19 7.41
N LEU A 231 7.57 -4.83 6.22
CA LEU A 231 7.65 -6.28 6.16
C LEU A 231 8.93 -6.77 6.84
N GLU A 232 8.90 -7.93 7.47
CA GLU A 232 10.04 -8.48 8.22
C GLU A 232 11.34 -8.47 7.39
N ARG A 233 11.26 -8.87 6.12
CA ARG A 233 12.41 -8.87 5.19
C ARG A 233 12.90 -7.45 4.87
N ASN A 234 11.99 -6.47 4.75
CA ASN A 234 12.36 -5.07 4.52
C ASN A 234 13.10 -4.49 5.73
N VAL A 235 12.59 -4.77 6.93
CA VAL A 235 13.21 -4.36 8.20
C VAL A 235 14.59 -5.01 8.37
N THR A 236 14.73 -6.26 8.00
CA THR A 236 16.02 -6.97 8.00
C THR A 236 17.00 -6.27 7.05
N CYS A 237 16.60 -5.98 5.82
CA CYS A 237 17.44 -5.24 4.85
C CYS A 237 17.83 -3.84 5.35
N LEU A 238 16.92 -3.15 6.05
CA LEU A 238 17.21 -1.86 6.68
C LEU A 238 18.28 -2.01 7.79
N LYS A 239 18.13 -3.00 8.68
CA LYS A 239 19.06 -3.26 9.78
C LYS A 239 20.44 -3.71 9.29
N GLU A 240 20.51 -4.42 8.19
CA GLU A 240 21.75 -4.87 7.56
C GLU A 240 22.37 -3.85 6.61
N GLY A 241 21.69 -2.72 6.38
CA GLY A 241 22.21 -1.55 5.66
C GLY A 241 22.11 -1.63 4.14
N SER A 242 21.38 -2.59 3.57
CA SER A 242 21.11 -2.64 2.12
C SER A 242 19.92 -1.80 1.70
N VAL A 243 19.06 -1.41 2.64
CA VAL A 243 18.00 -0.42 2.49
C VAL A 243 18.35 0.77 3.40
N SER A 244 18.30 1.98 2.86
CA SER A 244 18.65 3.20 3.59
C SER A 244 17.47 3.76 4.39
N PHE A 245 16.28 3.75 3.80
CA PHE A 245 15.04 4.23 4.40
C PHE A 245 13.86 3.35 4.04
N LEU A 246 12.92 3.20 5.00
CA LEU A 246 11.60 2.66 4.78
C LEU A 246 10.54 3.73 5.04
N ILE A 247 9.51 3.76 4.20
CA ILE A 247 8.34 4.63 4.38
C ILE A 247 7.19 3.76 4.85
N ALA A 248 6.75 3.98 6.09
CA ALA A 248 5.65 3.24 6.70
C ALA A 248 4.28 3.87 6.37
N GLN A 249 3.24 3.03 6.31
CA GLN A 249 1.89 3.41 5.92
C GLN A 249 0.84 3.20 7.03
N GLN A 250 1.22 2.64 8.16
CA GLN A 250 0.35 2.34 9.31
C GLN A 250 -0.90 1.50 8.91
N PRO A 251 -0.73 0.29 8.38
CA PRO A 251 -1.83 -0.55 7.90
C PRO A 251 -2.82 -0.93 9.01
N GLU A 252 -2.35 -1.17 10.23
CA GLU A 252 -3.21 -1.47 11.39
C GLU A 252 -4.19 -0.33 11.67
N LEU A 253 -3.71 0.93 11.65
CA LEU A 253 -4.58 2.10 11.84
C LEU A 253 -5.57 2.29 10.70
N GLN A 254 -5.25 1.89 9.49
CA GLN A 254 -6.20 1.92 8.38
C GLN A 254 -7.36 0.97 8.65
N GLY A 255 -7.08 -0.27 9.06
CA GLY A 255 -8.08 -1.26 9.44
C GLY A 255 -8.93 -0.81 10.62
N LEU A 256 -8.27 -0.37 11.70
CA LEU A 256 -8.92 0.12 12.92
C LEU A 256 -9.86 1.31 12.63
N ASN A 257 -9.34 2.34 12.00
CA ASN A 257 -10.09 3.57 11.73
C ASN A 257 -11.18 3.36 10.68
N GLY A 258 -10.98 2.44 9.75
CA GLY A 258 -11.98 2.07 8.76
C GLY A 258 -13.22 1.48 9.41
N ILE A 259 -13.07 0.45 10.24
CA ILE A 259 -14.21 -0.15 10.98
C ILE A 259 -14.82 0.87 11.94
N LYS A 260 -14.00 1.64 12.64
CA LYS A 260 -14.48 2.71 13.51
C LYS A 260 -15.37 3.70 12.77
N ALA A 261 -14.98 4.14 11.58
CA ALA A 261 -15.76 5.07 10.77
C ALA A 261 -17.11 4.47 10.34
N LEU A 262 -17.15 3.18 9.95
CA LEU A 262 -18.41 2.49 9.66
C LEU A 262 -19.30 2.40 10.90
N CYS A 263 -18.76 2.03 12.06
CA CYS A 263 -19.52 1.98 13.32
C CYS A 263 -20.02 3.36 13.75
N ASP A 264 -19.19 4.39 13.64
CA ASP A 264 -19.59 5.76 13.97
C ASP A 264 -20.77 6.23 13.08
N HIS A 265 -20.74 5.90 11.80
CA HIS A 265 -21.82 6.22 10.88
C HIS A 265 -23.07 5.37 11.11
N LEU A 266 -22.92 4.04 11.16
CA LEU A 266 -24.03 3.09 11.17
C LEU A 266 -24.74 3.03 12.54
N ILE A 267 -23.96 2.99 13.64
CA ILE A 267 -24.49 2.83 15.01
C ILE A 267 -24.82 4.19 15.61
N PHE A 268 -23.84 5.10 15.60
CA PHE A 268 -23.95 6.37 16.31
C PHE A 268 -24.49 7.52 15.47
N LYS A 269 -24.74 7.30 14.18
CA LYS A 269 -25.24 8.30 13.21
C LYS A 269 -24.39 9.58 13.19
N LYS A 270 -23.08 9.42 13.40
CA LYS A 270 -22.13 10.53 13.34
C LYS A 270 -21.71 10.83 11.91
N ASP A 271 -21.39 12.09 11.68
CA ASP A 271 -20.71 12.48 10.44
C ASP A 271 -19.27 11.96 10.43
N VAL A 272 -18.84 11.43 9.28
CA VAL A 272 -17.49 10.90 9.07
C VAL A 272 -16.74 11.77 8.06
N THR A 273 -15.49 12.08 8.37
CA THR A 273 -14.62 12.80 7.44
C THR A 273 -14.32 11.92 6.23
N CYS A 274 -14.59 12.44 5.03
CA CYS A 274 -14.44 11.65 3.80
C CYS A 274 -12.99 11.29 3.48
N ILE A 275 -12.03 12.19 3.67
CA ILE A 275 -10.60 11.95 3.36
C ILE A 275 -9.77 12.01 4.63
N ASN A 276 -9.14 10.90 4.99
CA ASN A 276 -8.28 10.77 6.16
C ASN A 276 -6.91 10.25 5.72
N TYR A 277 -5.98 11.18 5.51
CA TYR A 277 -4.63 10.81 5.11
C TYR A 277 -3.83 10.26 6.30
N MET A 278 -3.25 9.07 6.09
CA MET A 278 -2.28 8.48 7.01
C MET A 278 -0.94 9.23 6.92
N PRO A 279 -0.18 9.30 8.02
CA PRO A 279 1.16 9.89 8.02
C PRO A 279 2.09 9.26 6.99
N ILE A 280 3.10 10.04 6.56
CA ILE A 280 4.22 9.55 5.77
C ILE A 280 5.41 9.45 6.72
N ASP A 281 5.61 8.30 7.33
CA ASP A 281 6.65 8.07 8.33
C ASP A 281 7.92 7.53 7.67
N LEU A 282 9.02 8.28 7.76
CA LEU A 282 10.33 7.85 7.28
C LEU A 282 11.10 7.19 8.42
N LEU A 283 11.54 5.95 8.19
CA LEU A 283 12.26 5.17 9.18
C LEU A 283 13.67 4.84 8.71
N THR A 284 14.59 4.91 9.67
CA THR A 284 15.99 4.55 9.52
C THR A 284 16.33 3.39 10.46
N VAL A 285 17.55 2.85 10.37
CA VAL A 285 18.03 1.82 11.28
C VAL A 285 18.01 2.28 12.73
N GLU A 286 18.21 3.57 12.99
CA GLU A 286 18.22 4.14 14.35
C GLU A 286 16.83 4.29 14.94
N THR A 287 15.77 4.33 14.11
CA THR A 287 14.41 4.63 14.57
C THR A 287 13.48 3.42 14.52
N ILE A 288 13.80 2.40 13.73
CA ILE A 288 12.90 1.26 13.46
C ILE A 288 12.51 0.48 14.72
N ASP A 289 13.42 0.29 15.68
CA ASP A 289 13.14 -0.47 16.92
C ASP A 289 12.25 0.30 17.89
N TYR A 290 12.07 1.59 17.69
CA TYR A 290 11.22 2.47 18.51
C TYR A 290 9.89 2.80 17.82
N TYR A 291 9.74 2.40 16.57
CA TYR A 291 8.52 2.63 15.83
C TYR A 291 7.50 1.54 16.18
N HIS A 292 6.43 1.97 16.81
CA HIS A 292 5.26 1.13 17.05
C HIS A 292 4.14 1.64 16.15
N SER A 293 3.67 0.81 15.23
CA SER A 293 2.38 1.06 14.61
C SER A 293 1.33 1.04 15.71
N LYS A 294 0.75 2.20 15.97
CA LYS A 294 -0.29 2.33 17.01
C LYS A 294 -1.64 2.04 16.41
#